data_8eea8ee67c3eebf497dd238e42e1aab5
#
_entry.id   8eea8ee67c3eebf497dd238e42e1aab5
#
_cell.length_a   1.000
_cell.length_b   1.000
_cell.length_c   1.000
_cell.angle_alpha   90.00
_cell.angle_beta   90.00
_cell.angle_gamma   90.00
#
_symmetry.space_group_name_H-M   'P 1'
#
loop_
_entity.id
_entity.type
_entity.pdbx_description
1 polymer ?
#
loop_
_entity_poly.entity_id
_entity_poly.type
_entity_poly.pdbx_seq_one_letter_code
_entity_poly.pdbx_strand_id
1 'polypeptide(L)'
;MENVKKEYTIRQATVEDVPLAIEFRQKLFAEMGVPNEAFIDNVYGQLTEIYRDLYTKEEIVHFIAYDGERPAAAAGALIKCDFPYYLFKPGKYGWIIDVFTNPFHRGRGLAAQLIERTHEWLVAKGVQEAKLISAGAEARRLYERLGYRATWEMSMNLTKQPTYNEFIDARPAE
;
A
#
# COMPACT_ATOMS: atom_id res chain seq x y z
N MET A 1 -1.78 -9.25 -35.66
CA MET A 1 -1.78 -8.02 -34.81
C MET A 1 -0.66 -8.19 -33.82
N GLU A 2 0.43 -7.45 -33.99
CA GLU A 2 1.52 -7.45 -33.03
C GLU A 2 0.99 -6.89 -31.70
N ASN A 3 1.17 -7.68 -30.67
CA ASN A 3 0.84 -7.30 -29.30
C ASN A 3 1.92 -6.29 -28.84
N VAL A 4 1.76 -5.02 -29.20
CA VAL A 4 2.67 -3.95 -28.76
C VAL A 4 2.66 -3.98 -27.25
N LYS A 5 3.75 -4.48 -26.67
CA LYS A 5 3.94 -4.52 -25.22
C LYS A 5 3.92 -3.07 -24.74
N LYS A 6 2.84 -2.68 -24.08
CA LYS A 6 2.68 -1.32 -23.58
C LYS A 6 3.78 -1.03 -22.58
N GLU A 7 4.57 -0.02 -22.84
CA GLU A 7 5.68 0.38 -21.98
C GLU A 7 5.17 1.32 -20.89
N TYR A 8 5.49 1.00 -19.63
CA TYR A 8 5.17 1.82 -18.49
C TYR A 8 6.44 2.39 -17.89
N THR A 9 6.40 3.64 -17.51
CA THR A 9 7.47 4.26 -16.73
C THR A 9 7.11 4.24 -15.26
N ILE A 10 8.06 3.85 -14.40
CA ILE A 10 7.90 3.85 -12.95
C ILE A 10 8.84 4.89 -12.36
N ARG A 11 8.31 5.79 -11.54
CA ARG A 11 9.11 6.73 -10.78
C ARG A 11 8.74 6.75 -9.31
N GLN A 12 9.68 7.15 -8.49
CA GLN A 12 9.42 7.50 -7.10
C GLN A 12 8.62 8.80 -7.04
N ALA A 13 7.60 8.82 -6.21
CA ALA A 13 6.81 10.01 -5.92
C ALA A 13 7.58 10.96 -4.98
N THR A 14 7.25 12.24 -5.08
CA THR A 14 7.75 13.30 -4.23
C THR A 14 6.63 13.86 -3.34
N VAL A 15 6.92 14.83 -2.50
CA VAL A 15 5.90 15.48 -1.65
C VAL A 15 4.81 16.19 -2.47
N GLU A 16 5.13 16.61 -3.68
CA GLU A 16 4.16 17.23 -4.62
C GLU A 16 3.16 16.21 -5.15
N ASP A 17 3.50 14.92 -5.13
CA ASP A 17 2.62 13.83 -5.58
C ASP A 17 1.66 13.36 -4.47
N VAL A 18 1.71 13.92 -3.28
CA VAL A 18 0.81 13.53 -2.15
C VAL A 18 -0.67 13.54 -2.55
N PRO A 19 -1.19 14.52 -3.28
CA PRO A 19 -2.58 14.49 -3.75
C PRO A 19 -2.88 13.27 -4.62
N LEU A 20 -1.96 12.88 -5.49
CA LEU A 20 -2.10 11.70 -6.36
C LEU A 20 -2.03 10.39 -5.56
N ALA A 21 -1.14 10.29 -4.58
CA ALA A 21 -1.07 9.13 -3.69
C ALA A 21 -2.39 8.95 -2.91
N ILE A 22 -2.96 10.04 -2.41
CA ILE A 22 -4.26 10.03 -1.73
C ILE A 22 -5.40 9.66 -2.69
N GLU A 23 -5.38 10.12 -3.93
CA GLU A 23 -6.35 9.71 -4.95
C GLU A 23 -6.31 8.19 -5.20
N PHE A 24 -5.13 7.59 -5.29
CA PHE A 24 -5.01 6.13 -5.40
C PHE A 24 -5.54 5.40 -4.16
N ARG A 25 -5.29 5.93 -2.98
CA ARG A 25 -5.86 5.40 -1.73
C ARG A 25 -7.38 5.48 -1.72
N GLN A 26 -7.98 6.58 -2.16
CA GLN A 26 -9.43 6.73 -2.29
C GLN A 26 -10.01 5.67 -3.22
N LYS A 27 -9.39 5.48 -4.39
CA LYS A 27 -9.81 4.47 -5.38
C LYS A 27 -9.72 3.06 -4.81
N LEU A 28 -8.64 2.76 -4.06
CA LEU A 28 -8.46 1.48 -3.38
C LEU A 28 -9.61 1.22 -2.39
N PHE A 29 -9.90 2.15 -1.50
CA PHE A 29 -10.98 2.00 -0.52
C PHE A 29 -12.37 1.94 -1.17
N ALA A 30 -12.61 2.73 -2.21
CA ALA A 30 -13.87 2.67 -2.96
C ALA A 30 -14.07 1.28 -3.60
N GLU A 31 -13.03 0.71 -4.19
CA GLU A 31 -13.08 -0.65 -4.76
C GLU A 31 -13.27 -1.72 -3.69
N MET A 32 -12.69 -1.52 -2.51
CA MET A 32 -12.91 -2.39 -1.35
C MET A 32 -14.32 -2.27 -0.77
N GLY A 33 -15.15 -1.36 -1.25
CA GLY A 33 -16.50 -1.13 -0.75
C GLY A 33 -16.55 -0.48 0.63
N VAL A 34 -15.50 0.23 1.04
CA VAL A 34 -15.51 0.99 2.29
C VAL A 34 -16.50 2.14 2.17
N PRO A 35 -17.57 2.19 2.99
CA PRO A 35 -18.55 3.25 2.91
C PRO A 35 -17.96 4.57 3.39
N ASN A 36 -18.43 5.68 2.84
CA ASN A 36 -17.95 7.02 3.22
C ASN A 36 -18.14 7.30 4.71
N GLU A 37 -19.20 6.76 5.31
CA GLU A 37 -19.52 6.89 6.74
C GLU A 37 -18.52 6.19 7.66
N ALA A 38 -17.71 5.30 7.11
CA ALA A 38 -16.62 4.65 7.85
C ALA A 38 -15.40 5.58 8.04
N PHE A 39 -15.36 6.71 7.35
CA PHE A 39 -14.29 7.68 7.49
C PHE A 39 -14.67 8.78 8.48
N ILE A 40 -13.65 9.26 9.19
CA ILE A 40 -13.78 10.47 10.01
C ILE A 40 -13.94 11.70 9.11
N ASP A 41 -14.55 12.75 9.65
CA ASP A 41 -14.68 14.03 8.96
C ASP A 41 -13.31 14.55 8.49
N ASN A 42 -13.26 15.07 7.28
CA ASN A 42 -12.04 15.61 6.67
C ASN A 42 -10.85 14.62 6.65
N VAL A 43 -11.09 13.31 6.53
CA VAL A 43 -10.03 12.29 6.53
C VAL A 43 -8.93 12.56 5.49
N TYR A 44 -9.30 13.04 4.31
CA TYR A 44 -8.31 13.29 3.24
C TYR A 44 -7.48 14.54 3.47
N GLY A 45 -8.02 15.57 4.12
CA GLY A 45 -7.25 16.71 4.60
C GLY A 45 -6.23 16.28 5.65
N GLN A 46 -6.64 15.49 6.62
CA GLN A 46 -5.75 14.94 7.65
C GLN A 46 -4.67 14.04 7.05
N LEU A 47 -5.02 13.17 6.09
CA LEU A 47 -4.05 12.33 5.39
C LEU A 47 -3.03 13.15 4.59
N THR A 48 -3.44 14.26 4.00
CA THR A 48 -2.53 15.16 3.29
C THR A 48 -1.44 15.68 4.21
N GLU A 49 -1.80 16.14 5.41
CA GLU A 49 -0.85 16.64 6.40
C GLU A 49 0.06 15.52 6.91
N ILE A 50 -0.50 14.35 7.23
CA ILE A 50 0.25 13.17 7.67
C ILE A 50 1.26 12.73 6.59
N TYR A 51 0.83 12.62 5.33
CA TYR A 51 1.71 12.18 4.25
C TYR A 51 2.85 13.18 4.03
N ARG A 52 2.57 14.48 4.01
CA ARG A 52 3.60 15.51 3.88
C ARG A 52 4.64 15.45 4.99
N ASP A 53 4.21 15.27 6.24
CA ASP A 53 5.10 15.10 7.38
C ASP A 53 5.99 13.85 7.22
N LEU A 54 5.40 12.72 6.85
CA LEU A 54 6.12 11.46 6.62
C LEU A 54 7.09 11.53 5.43
N TYR A 55 6.73 12.22 4.35
CA TYR A 55 7.63 12.48 3.22
C TYR A 55 8.81 13.34 3.65
N THR A 56 8.58 14.39 4.45
CA THR A 56 9.63 15.26 4.99
C THR A 56 10.59 14.49 5.89
N LYS A 57 10.09 13.53 6.66
CA LYS A 57 10.90 12.63 7.52
C LYS A 57 11.52 11.46 6.77
N GLU A 58 11.22 11.31 5.50
CA GLU A 58 11.62 10.14 4.69
C GLU A 58 11.16 8.79 5.30
N GLU A 59 10.01 8.77 5.94
CA GLU A 59 9.41 7.59 6.58
C GLU A 59 8.31 6.94 5.72
N ILE A 60 7.95 7.57 4.60
CA ILE A 60 7.00 7.06 3.60
C ILE A 60 7.59 7.19 2.20
N VAL A 61 7.20 6.28 1.32
CA VAL A 61 7.48 6.35 -0.12
C VAL A 61 6.26 5.87 -0.89
N HIS A 62 6.08 6.40 -2.10
CA HIS A 62 5.23 5.79 -3.13
C HIS A 62 6.03 5.66 -4.42
N PHE A 63 5.74 4.62 -5.17
CA PHE A 63 6.15 4.47 -6.56
C PHE A 63 4.91 4.46 -7.44
N ILE A 64 4.96 5.17 -8.56
CA ILE A 64 3.83 5.34 -9.46
C ILE A 64 4.24 4.90 -10.85
N ALA A 65 3.43 4.04 -11.46
CA ALA A 65 3.56 3.62 -12.84
C ALA A 65 2.69 4.52 -13.74
N TYR A 66 3.25 4.93 -14.86
CA TYR A 66 2.60 5.81 -15.84
C TYR A 66 2.50 5.13 -17.19
N ASP A 67 1.38 5.34 -17.84
CA ASP A 67 1.12 5.06 -19.25
C ASP A 67 1.22 6.40 -20.02
N GLY A 68 2.38 6.69 -20.57
CA GLY A 68 2.72 8.06 -21.00
C GLY A 68 2.67 9.01 -19.78
N GLU A 69 1.80 10.01 -19.83
CA GLU A 69 1.61 10.97 -18.73
C GLU A 69 0.51 10.55 -17.74
N ARG A 70 -0.22 9.47 -18.01
CA ARG A 70 -1.36 9.06 -17.20
C ARG A 70 -0.95 8.10 -16.10
N PRO A 71 -1.23 8.42 -14.82
CA PRO A 71 -0.95 7.50 -13.73
C PRO A 71 -1.84 6.24 -13.83
N ALA A 72 -1.21 5.08 -13.83
CA ALA A 72 -1.84 3.78 -14.07
C ALA A 72 -1.93 2.92 -12.82
N ALA A 73 -0.93 2.98 -11.94
CA ALA A 73 -0.86 2.20 -10.72
C ALA A 73 0.05 2.87 -9.69
N ALA A 74 -0.14 2.54 -8.41
CA ALA A 74 0.73 2.97 -7.33
C ALA A 74 0.92 1.85 -6.30
N ALA A 75 2.03 1.91 -5.58
CA ALA A 75 2.26 1.21 -4.34
C ALA A 75 3.12 2.07 -3.42
N GLY A 76 2.84 2.01 -2.12
CA GLY A 76 3.59 2.75 -1.11
C GLY A 76 4.12 1.85 0.00
N ALA A 77 5.05 2.41 0.76
CA ALA A 77 5.54 1.81 1.99
C ALA A 77 5.75 2.87 3.06
N LEU A 78 5.41 2.51 4.30
CA LEU A 78 5.57 3.32 5.51
C LEU A 78 6.52 2.60 6.46
N ILE A 79 7.50 3.31 7.01
CA ILE A 79 8.37 2.77 8.08
C ILE A 79 7.64 2.91 9.41
N LYS A 80 7.47 1.79 10.13
CA LYS A 80 6.94 1.75 11.48
C LYS A 80 8.02 1.31 12.46
N CYS A 81 8.04 1.94 13.62
CA CYS A 81 8.99 1.62 14.69
C CYS A 81 8.37 0.67 15.71
N ASP A 82 9.19 -0.20 16.25
CA ASP A 82 8.90 -1.11 17.36
C ASP A 82 10.14 -1.22 18.25
N PHE A 83 10.04 -1.96 19.34
CA PHE A 83 11.19 -2.17 20.22
C PHE A 83 12.19 -3.15 19.59
N PRO A 84 13.51 -2.80 19.53
CA PRO A 84 14.52 -3.72 19.04
C PRO A 84 14.74 -4.86 20.05
N TYR A 85 14.95 -6.08 19.53
CA TYR A 85 15.35 -7.25 20.32
C TYR A 85 16.34 -8.10 19.53
N TYR A 86 16.81 -9.17 20.10
CA TYR A 86 17.91 -9.97 19.57
C TYR A 86 17.79 -10.34 18.09
N LEU A 87 16.61 -10.76 17.65
CA LEU A 87 16.34 -11.13 16.24
C LEU A 87 15.80 -9.95 15.41
N PHE A 88 15.44 -8.84 16.03
CA PHE A 88 14.87 -7.65 15.39
C PHE A 88 15.64 -6.38 15.78
N LYS A 89 16.94 -6.39 15.43
CA LYS A 89 17.86 -5.31 15.80
C LYS A 89 17.49 -3.93 15.29
N PRO A 90 16.95 -3.75 14.07
CA PRO A 90 16.55 -2.42 13.60
C PRO A 90 15.45 -1.77 14.43
N GLY A 91 14.60 -2.55 15.09
CA GLY A 91 13.42 -2.02 15.79
C GLY A 91 12.46 -1.28 14.86
N LYS A 92 12.46 -1.60 13.57
CA LYS A 92 11.57 -1.01 12.56
C LYS A 92 11.23 -2.00 11.46
N TYR A 93 10.02 -1.86 10.92
CA TYR A 93 9.54 -2.67 9.79
C TYR A 93 8.83 -1.81 8.77
N GLY A 94 8.75 -2.29 7.55
CA GLY A 94 7.97 -1.66 6.48
C GLY A 94 6.52 -2.08 6.54
N TRP A 95 5.61 -1.17 6.28
CA TRP A 95 4.19 -1.43 6.12
C TRP A 95 3.78 -1.04 4.71
N ILE A 96 3.46 -2.03 3.88
CA ILE A 96 3.03 -1.81 2.49
C ILE A 96 1.62 -1.24 2.49
N ILE A 97 1.43 -0.16 1.74
CA ILE A 97 0.19 0.62 1.67
C ILE A 97 -0.16 0.99 0.24
N ASP A 98 -1.40 1.37 0.02
CA ASP A 98 -1.87 2.05 -1.20
C ASP A 98 -1.56 1.32 -2.50
N VAL A 99 -1.58 -0.02 -2.46
CA VAL A 99 -1.37 -0.85 -3.66
C VAL A 99 -2.64 -0.85 -4.49
N PHE A 100 -2.61 -0.13 -5.60
CA PHE A 100 -3.74 -0.02 -6.50
C PHE A 100 -3.28 0.00 -7.96
N THR A 101 -4.02 -0.70 -8.81
CA THR A 101 -3.84 -0.63 -10.27
C THR A 101 -5.18 -0.31 -10.91
N ASN A 102 -5.23 0.75 -11.70
CA ASN A 102 -6.43 1.08 -12.47
C ASN A 102 -6.89 -0.12 -13.30
N PRO A 103 -8.20 -0.45 -13.33
CA PRO A 103 -8.72 -1.67 -13.96
C PRO A 103 -8.22 -1.92 -15.38
N PHE A 104 -8.15 -0.88 -16.23
CA PHE A 104 -7.66 -0.98 -17.62
C PHE A 104 -6.16 -1.32 -17.77
N HIS A 105 -5.41 -1.28 -16.67
CA HIS A 105 -3.97 -1.56 -16.64
C HIS A 105 -3.63 -2.84 -15.87
N ARG A 106 -4.62 -3.59 -15.39
CA ARG A 106 -4.43 -4.86 -14.66
C ARG A 106 -3.89 -5.98 -15.56
N GLY A 107 -3.41 -7.06 -14.93
CA GLY A 107 -2.86 -8.22 -15.65
C GLY A 107 -1.51 -7.97 -16.33
N ARG A 108 -0.83 -6.85 -16.04
CA ARG A 108 0.44 -6.44 -16.66
C ARG A 108 1.64 -6.48 -15.69
N GLY A 109 1.43 -7.00 -14.48
CA GLY A 109 2.47 -7.13 -13.47
C GLY A 109 2.89 -5.83 -12.78
N LEU A 110 2.15 -4.72 -12.94
CA LEU A 110 2.51 -3.42 -12.39
C LEU A 110 2.58 -3.42 -10.87
N ALA A 111 1.59 -4.04 -10.20
CA ALA A 111 1.58 -4.11 -8.75
C ALA A 111 2.82 -4.82 -8.19
N ALA A 112 3.24 -5.93 -8.82
CA ALA A 112 4.46 -6.63 -8.41
C ALA A 112 5.70 -5.75 -8.55
N GLN A 113 5.88 -5.12 -9.71
CA GLN A 113 7.02 -4.23 -9.97
C GLN A 113 7.07 -3.04 -8.98
N LEU A 114 5.92 -2.45 -8.68
CA LEU A 114 5.83 -1.33 -7.74
C LEU A 114 6.17 -1.76 -6.31
N ILE A 115 5.67 -2.93 -5.87
CA ILE A 115 5.98 -3.49 -4.55
C ILE A 115 7.48 -3.82 -4.45
N GLU A 116 8.09 -4.39 -5.48
CA GLU A 116 9.54 -4.64 -5.51
C GLU A 116 10.34 -3.34 -5.34
N ARG A 117 9.91 -2.24 -5.95
CA ARG A 117 10.53 -0.92 -5.73
C ARG A 117 10.37 -0.43 -4.29
N THR A 118 9.23 -0.70 -3.65
CA THR A 118 9.08 -0.37 -2.21
C THR A 118 10.00 -1.21 -1.34
N HIS A 119 10.21 -2.49 -1.69
CA HIS A 119 11.17 -3.35 -0.98
C HIS A 119 12.60 -2.84 -1.10
N GLU A 120 13.03 -2.47 -2.30
CA GLU A 120 14.36 -1.88 -2.53
C GLU A 120 14.58 -0.64 -1.65
N TRP A 121 13.58 0.24 -1.59
CA TRP A 121 13.63 1.43 -0.75
C TRP A 121 13.69 1.10 0.74
N LEU A 122 12.87 0.16 1.22
CA LEU A 122 12.88 -0.30 2.61
C LEU A 122 14.23 -0.89 3.01
N VAL A 123 14.82 -1.71 2.14
CA VAL A 123 16.17 -2.27 2.36
C VAL A 123 17.22 -1.16 2.45
N ALA A 124 17.17 -0.18 1.55
CA ALA A 124 18.06 0.98 1.58
C ALA A 124 17.91 1.82 2.88
N LYS A 125 16.73 1.81 3.50
CA LYS A 125 16.47 2.42 4.81
C LYS A 125 16.85 1.51 6.00
N GLY A 126 17.44 0.34 5.75
CA GLY A 126 17.85 -0.61 6.78
C GLY A 126 16.68 -1.38 7.42
N VAL A 127 15.56 -1.50 6.73
CA VAL A 127 14.43 -2.31 7.16
C VAL A 127 14.64 -3.75 6.72
N GLN A 128 14.37 -4.72 7.59
CA GLN A 128 14.59 -6.16 7.33
C GLN A 128 13.29 -6.91 7.02
N GLU A 129 12.14 -6.40 7.41
CA GLU A 129 10.86 -7.06 7.26
C GLU A 129 9.81 -6.08 6.72
N ALA A 130 9.01 -6.52 5.77
CA ALA A 130 7.84 -5.80 5.30
C ALA A 130 6.56 -6.57 5.65
N LYS A 131 5.55 -5.85 6.10
CA LYS A 131 4.24 -6.36 6.49
C LYS A 131 3.15 -5.67 5.67
N LEU A 132 1.99 -6.33 5.56
CA LEU A 132 0.81 -5.77 4.92
C LEU A 132 -0.47 -6.44 5.44
N ILE A 133 -1.61 -5.83 5.13
CA ILE A 133 -2.91 -6.48 5.25
C ILE A 133 -3.37 -6.87 3.84
N SER A 134 -3.69 -8.14 3.65
CA SER A 134 -4.19 -8.67 2.39
C SER A 134 -5.70 -8.82 2.43
N ALA A 135 -6.41 -8.03 1.65
CA ALA A 135 -7.86 -8.07 1.53
C ALA A 135 -8.27 -8.73 0.20
N GLY A 136 -8.69 -9.99 0.26
CA GLY A 136 -9.15 -10.74 -0.91
C GLY A 136 -8.13 -11.74 -1.46
N ALA A 137 -8.65 -12.76 -2.14
CA ALA A 137 -7.85 -13.91 -2.59
C ALA A 137 -6.87 -13.56 -3.72
N GLU A 138 -7.21 -12.62 -4.59
CA GLU A 138 -6.35 -12.20 -5.69
C GLU A 138 -5.11 -11.44 -5.16
N ALA A 139 -5.33 -10.49 -4.27
CA ALA A 139 -4.26 -9.74 -3.61
C ALA A 139 -3.35 -10.69 -2.82
N ARG A 140 -3.94 -11.65 -2.09
CA ARG A 140 -3.18 -12.65 -1.33
C ARG A 140 -2.28 -13.48 -2.24
N ARG A 141 -2.78 -13.98 -3.36
CA ARG A 141 -1.96 -14.71 -4.34
C ARG A 141 -0.81 -13.88 -4.91
N LEU A 142 -1.00 -12.58 -5.13
CA LEU A 142 0.07 -11.68 -5.53
C LEU A 142 1.16 -11.60 -4.46
N TYR A 143 0.78 -11.35 -3.22
CA TYR A 143 1.75 -11.22 -2.12
C TYR A 143 2.49 -12.53 -1.83
N GLU A 144 1.81 -13.67 -1.88
CA GLU A 144 2.44 -15.00 -1.72
C GLU A 144 3.49 -15.26 -2.82
N ARG A 145 3.22 -14.88 -4.08
CA ARG A 145 4.23 -14.95 -5.16
C ARG A 145 5.43 -14.04 -4.93
N LEU A 146 5.26 -12.92 -4.24
CA LEU A 146 6.33 -12.01 -3.84
C LEU A 146 7.06 -12.45 -2.56
N GLY A 147 6.71 -13.62 -2.00
CA GLY A 147 7.37 -14.21 -0.84
C GLY A 147 6.75 -13.84 0.52
N TYR A 148 5.63 -13.14 0.54
CA TYR A 148 4.90 -12.92 1.79
C TYR A 148 4.27 -14.19 2.32
N ARG A 149 4.22 -14.30 3.63
CA ARG A 149 3.62 -15.42 4.36
C ARG A 149 2.72 -14.90 5.47
N ALA A 150 1.66 -15.64 5.77
CA ALA A 150 0.85 -15.36 6.95
C ALA A 150 1.71 -15.50 8.22
N THR A 151 1.52 -14.59 9.16
CA THR A 151 2.23 -14.55 10.44
C THR A 151 1.31 -14.91 11.59
N TRP A 152 1.85 -14.92 12.80
CA TRP A 152 1.15 -15.22 14.04
C TRP A 152 0.51 -13.98 14.69
N GLU A 153 0.48 -12.86 14.00
CA GLU A 153 -0.12 -11.63 14.52
C GLU A 153 -1.62 -11.83 14.75
N MET A 154 -2.08 -11.37 15.89
CA MET A 154 -3.49 -11.41 16.27
C MET A 154 -3.98 -9.99 16.57
N SER A 155 -5.24 -9.72 16.27
CA SER A 155 -5.88 -8.44 16.59
C SER A 155 -7.09 -8.65 17.47
N MET A 156 -7.38 -7.66 18.33
CA MET A 156 -8.57 -7.64 19.19
C MET A 156 -9.23 -6.26 19.11
N ASN A 157 -10.52 -6.26 18.89
CA ASN A 157 -11.32 -5.02 19.00
C ASN A 157 -11.50 -4.65 20.47
N LEU A 158 -10.96 -3.53 20.89
CA LEU A 158 -11.06 -3.01 22.26
C LEU A 158 -12.24 -2.06 22.46
N THR A 159 -12.98 -1.76 21.39
CA THR A 159 -14.12 -0.84 21.42
C THR A 159 -15.34 -1.48 20.76
N LYS A 160 -16.46 -0.76 20.74
CA LYS A 160 -17.66 -1.19 19.98
C LYS A 160 -17.67 -0.68 18.53
N GLN A 161 -16.64 0.09 18.13
CA GLN A 161 -16.52 0.56 16.77
C GLN A 161 -15.98 -0.56 15.88
N PRO A 162 -16.49 -0.73 14.64
CA PRO A 162 -15.96 -1.72 13.71
C PRO A 162 -14.48 -1.50 13.44
N THR A 163 -13.70 -2.58 13.43
CA THR A 163 -12.29 -2.54 13.02
C THR A 163 -12.16 -2.86 11.54
N TYR A 164 -10.99 -2.55 10.96
CA TYR A 164 -10.68 -2.89 9.58
C TYR A 164 -10.80 -4.40 9.29
N ASN A 165 -10.34 -5.25 10.20
CA ASN A 165 -10.42 -6.70 10.02
C ASN A 165 -11.88 -7.19 10.03
N GLU A 166 -12.70 -6.72 10.94
CA GLU A 166 -14.14 -7.04 10.98
C GLU A 166 -14.86 -6.58 9.71
N PHE A 167 -14.47 -5.43 9.17
CA PHE A 167 -15.00 -4.94 7.89
C PHE A 167 -14.61 -5.87 6.73
N ILE A 168 -13.36 -6.31 6.68
CA ILE A 168 -12.87 -7.25 5.65
C ILE A 168 -13.59 -8.60 5.75
N ASP A 169 -13.73 -9.14 6.97
CA ASP A 169 -14.35 -10.44 7.23
C ASP A 169 -15.85 -10.45 6.92
N ALA A 170 -16.51 -9.30 7.05
CA ALA A 170 -17.94 -9.16 6.76
C ALA A 170 -18.28 -9.12 5.26
N ARG A 171 -17.28 -9.00 4.38
CA ARG A 171 -17.50 -9.00 2.93
C ARG A 171 -17.85 -10.41 2.43
N PRO A 172 -18.81 -10.56 1.50
CA PRO A 172 -19.07 -11.84 0.88
C PRO A 172 -17.81 -12.37 0.20
N ALA A 173 -17.56 -13.67 0.32
CA ALA A 173 -16.51 -14.35 -0.44
C ALA A 173 -16.84 -14.22 -1.93
N GLU A 174 -15.96 -13.61 -2.71
CA GLU A 174 -16.02 -13.58 -4.17
C GLU A 174 -15.73 -14.95 -4.78
#